data_9df3291127d39500133eff5b69d3cd8d
#
_entry.id   9df3291127d39500133eff5b69d3cd8d
#
_cell.length_a   1.000
_cell.length_b   1.000
_cell.length_c   1.000
_cell.angle_alpha   90.00
_cell.angle_beta   90.00
_cell.angle_gamma   90.00
#
_symmetry.space_group_name_H-M   'P 1'
#
loop_
_entity.id
_entity.type
_entity.pdbx_description
1 polymer ?
#
loop_
_entity_poly.entity_id
_entity_poly.type
_entity_poly.pdbx_seq_one_letter_code
_entity_poly.pdbx_strand_id
1 'polypeptide(L)'
;VGSEMCIRDSDFIPQIRKPLFVSQEMFGRGIFLIVSGLFKKAIISDYISINFVERIFDNPTLYSGVENLMGVYGYALQIYCDFSGYSDMAIGIALLLGFHFNLNFNSPYKSASITEFWRRWHISLSSWLRDYLYISLGGNRKGKFRQYLNLIITMFLGGLWHGASWNFVLWGTFHGVALALHKMWMTITGRKKGEQSHGWRRVFGVVITFHFVCFCWIFFRNADFQNSMDMLGQIFTTFRPQLFPQLLEGYWKVFALMLFGFLLHFAPDSWENAACRGVIRLPFVGKAVLMIALIYLVIQMKSSEIQPFIYFQF
;
A
#
# COMPACT_ATOMS: atom_id res chain seq x y z
N VAL A 1 -8.00 -9.08 -13.80
CA VAL A 1 -8.62 -9.32 -12.47
C VAL A 1 -8.44 -8.13 -11.52
N GLY A 2 -7.33 -7.39 -11.59
CA GLY A 2 -7.10 -6.25 -10.69
C GLY A 2 -7.98 -5.01 -10.94
N SER A 3 -8.34 -4.73 -12.19
CA SER A 3 -9.09 -3.52 -12.56
C SER A 3 -10.58 -3.58 -12.20
N GLU A 4 -11.21 -4.74 -12.29
CA GLU A 4 -12.66 -4.90 -12.04
C GLU A 4 -13.05 -4.69 -10.58
N MET A 5 -12.17 -5.02 -9.62
CA MET A 5 -12.42 -4.80 -8.20
C MET A 5 -12.27 -3.34 -7.75
N CYS A 6 -11.53 -2.53 -8.50
CA CYS A 6 -11.40 -1.09 -8.23
C CYS A 6 -12.62 -0.30 -8.72
N ILE A 7 -13.42 -0.87 -9.62
CA ILE A 7 -14.59 -0.24 -10.23
C ILE A 7 -15.83 -0.96 -9.74
N ARG A 8 -16.62 -0.31 -8.89
CA ARG A 8 -17.92 -0.86 -8.51
C ARG A 8 -18.96 -0.51 -9.57
N ASP A 9 -19.70 -1.53 -10.02
CA ASP A 9 -20.81 -1.35 -10.97
C ASP A 9 -21.82 -0.31 -10.48
N SER A 10 -22.09 -0.30 -9.17
CA SER A 10 -22.98 0.69 -8.53
C SER A 10 -22.53 2.13 -8.69
N ASP A 11 -21.22 2.37 -8.79
CA ASP A 11 -20.64 3.72 -8.90
C ASP A 11 -20.38 4.10 -10.37
N PHE A 12 -20.08 3.13 -11.23
CA PHE A 12 -19.67 3.34 -12.60
C PHE A 12 -20.85 3.38 -13.58
N ILE A 13 -21.80 2.44 -13.50
CA ILE A 13 -22.95 2.35 -14.43
C ILE A 13 -23.79 3.64 -14.46
N PRO A 14 -24.08 4.32 -13.30
CA PRO A 14 -24.78 5.58 -13.33
C PRO A 14 -24.03 6.71 -14.06
N GLN A 15 -22.70 6.66 -14.10
CA GLN A 15 -21.89 7.66 -14.79
C GLN A 15 -21.91 7.48 -16.31
N ILE A 16 -21.89 6.24 -16.82
CA ILE A 16 -21.98 5.96 -18.27
C ILE A 16 -23.30 6.48 -18.87
N ARG A 17 -24.37 6.52 -18.07
CA ARG A 17 -25.70 6.96 -18.51
C ARG A 17 -25.88 8.48 -18.52
N LYS A 18 -24.88 9.25 -18.09
CA LYS A 18 -24.90 10.71 -18.03
C LYS A 18 -23.97 11.29 -19.10
N PRO A 19 -24.28 12.50 -19.64
CA PRO A 19 -23.33 13.20 -20.48
C PRO A 19 -22.00 13.40 -19.74
N LEU A 20 -20.90 13.01 -20.36
CA LEU A 20 -19.57 13.20 -19.80
C LEU A 20 -19.12 14.63 -20.01
N PHE A 21 -18.62 15.25 -18.96
CA PHE A 21 -18.07 16.59 -18.97
C PHE A 21 -16.77 16.62 -18.17
N VAL A 22 -15.73 17.22 -18.73
CA VAL A 22 -14.44 17.40 -18.07
C VAL A 22 -14.25 18.86 -17.69
N SER A 23 -14.32 19.16 -16.40
CA SER A 23 -14.03 20.51 -15.90
C SER A 23 -12.52 20.77 -15.87
N GLN A 24 -12.12 22.05 -15.81
CA GLN A 24 -10.70 22.42 -15.63
C GLN A 24 -10.11 21.84 -14.34
N GLU A 25 -10.90 21.73 -13.28
CA GLU A 25 -10.51 21.12 -12.03
C GLU A 25 -10.25 19.61 -12.20
N MET A 26 -11.16 18.89 -12.85
CA MET A 26 -10.99 17.46 -13.17
C MET A 26 -9.73 17.24 -14.00
N PHE A 27 -9.53 18.05 -15.05
CA PHE A 27 -8.35 17.99 -15.90
C PHE A 27 -7.06 18.21 -15.11
N GLY A 28 -6.99 19.30 -14.31
CA GLY A 28 -5.82 19.59 -13.49
C GLY A 28 -5.54 18.53 -12.42
N ARG A 29 -6.57 18.03 -11.76
CA ARG A 29 -6.47 16.93 -10.79
C ARG A 29 -6.05 15.61 -11.45
N GLY A 30 -6.58 15.32 -12.63
CA GLY A 30 -6.20 14.15 -13.43
C GLY A 30 -4.70 14.15 -13.76
N ILE A 31 -4.18 15.28 -14.26
CA ILE A 31 -2.73 15.45 -14.53
C ILE A 31 -1.91 15.30 -13.23
N PHE A 32 -2.34 15.90 -12.11
CA PHE A 32 -1.64 15.75 -10.83
C PHE A 32 -1.54 14.27 -10.41
N LEU A 33 -2.64 13.53 -10.50
CA LEU A 33 -2.66 12.11 -10.13
C LEU A 33 -1.80 11.25 -11.07
N ILE A 34 -1.80 11.50 -12.37
CA ILE A 34 -0.94 10.79 -13.32
C ILE A 34 0.53 11.07 -13.02
N VAL A 35 0.89 12.33 -12.80
CA VAL A 35 2.27 12.74 -12.48
C VAL A 35 2.72 12.11 -11.15
N SER A 36 1.92 12.23 -10.09
CA SER A 36 2.26 11.67 -8.78
C SER A 36 2.30 10.15 -8.79
N GLY A 37 1.38 9.51 -9.53
CA GLY A 37 1.33 8.06 -9.67
C GLY A 37 2.53 7.51 -10.42
N LEU A 38 2.90 8.13 -11.55
CA LEU A 38 4.09 7.75 -12.32
C LEU A 38 5.38 7.97 -11.51
N PHE A 39 5.47 9.06 -10.74
CA PHE A 39 6.59 9.30 -9.84
C PHE A 39 6.71 8.20 -8.77
N LYS A 40 5.62 7.84 -8.10
CA LYS A 40 5.60 6.76 -7.10
C LYS A 40 6.04 5.44 -7.71
N LYS A 41 5.47 5.06 -8.88
CA LYS A 41 5.74 3.77 -9.54
C LYS A 41 7.16 3.72 -10.08
N ALA A 42 7.51 4.58 -11.01
CA ALA A 42 8.74 4.46 -11.79
C ALA A 42 10.00 4.94 -11.04
N ILE A 43 9.87 5.92 -10.13
CA ILE A 43 11.02 6.51 -9.46
C ILE A 43 11.24 5.91 -8.07
N ILE A 44 10.19 5.79 -7.25
CA ILE A 44 10.35 5.25 -5.90
C ILE A 44 10.31 3.73 -5.93
N SER A 45 9.20 3.15 -6.40
CA SER A 45 8.96 1.70 -6.31
C SER A 45 9.97 0.89 -7.10
N ASP A 46 10.09 1.14 -8.41
CA ASP A 46 10.93 0.31 -9.29
C ASP A 46 12.41 0.46 -8.95
N TYR A 47 12.87 1.68 -8.62
CA TYR A 47 14.27 1.87 -8.25
C TYR A 47 14.64 1.11 -6.97
N ILE A 48 13.79 1.17 -5.93
CA ILE A 48 14.02 0.46 -4.66
C ILE A 48 13.94 -1.06 -4.87
N SER A 49 13.00 -1.53 -5.69
CA SER A 49 12.82 -2.94 -6.05
C SER A 49 14.11 -3.53 -6.62
N ILE A 50 14.52 -3.05 -7.77
CA ILE A 50 15.62 -3.61 -8.56
C ILE A 50 16.97 -3.47 -7.85
N ASN A 51 17.21 -2.33 -7.21
CA ASN A 51 18.52 -2.04 -6.63
C ASN A 51 18.71 -2.61 -5.22
N PHE A 52 17.65 -3.03 -4.52
CA PHE A 52 17.77 -3.44 -3.13
C PHE A 52 16.84 -4.59 -2.74
N VAL A 53 15.52 -4.43 -2.88
CA VAL A 53 14.55 -5.35 -2.29
C VAL A 53 14.62 -6.74 -2.91
N GLU A 54 14.64 -6.85 -4.24
CA GLU A 54 14.69 -8.14 -4.94
C GLU A 54 15.87 -8.97 -4.50
N ARG A 55 17.07 -8.38 -4.44
CA ARG A 55 18.31 -9.08 -4.05
C ARG A 55 18.21 -9.73 -2.67
N ILE A 56 17.56 -9.03 -1.72
CA ILE A 56 17.42 -9.50 -0.34
C ILE A 56 16.35 -10.59 -0.24
N PHE A 57 15.19 -10.37 -0.88
CA PHE A 57 14.09 -11.34 -0.80
C PHE A 57 14.37 -12.62 -1.58
N ASP A 58 15.13 -12.55 -2.68
CA ASP A 58 15.48 -13.75 -3.46
C ASP A 58 16.47 -14.66 -2.73
N ASN A 59 17.35 -14.09 -1.89
CA ASN A 59 18.39 -14.86 -1.17
C ASN A 59 18.60 -14.31 0.24
N PRO A 60 17.64 -14.42 1.17
CA PRO A 60 17.72 -13.80 2.50
C PRO A 60 18.89 -14.28 3.34
N THR A 61 19.35 -15.53 3.14
CA THR A 61 20.46 -16.13 3.89
C THR A 61 21.83 -15.53 3.58
N LEU A 62 21.97 -14.83 2.44
CA LEU A 62 23.21 -14.14 2.08
C LEU A 62 23.40 -12.80 2.80
N TYR A 63 22.35 -12.32 3.45
CA TYR A 63 22.31 -11.00 4.08
C TYR A 63 22.12 -11.14 5.59
N SER A 64 22.71 -10.20 6.34
CA SER A 64 22.50 -10.10 7.78
C SER A 64 21.06 -9.71 8.15
N GLY A 65 20.69 -9.89 9.41
CA GLY A 65 19.35 -9.53 9.87
C GLY A 65 19.02 -8.04 9.72
N VAL A 66 20.00 -7.14 9.83
CA VAL A 66 19.76 -5.71 9.61
C VAL A 66 19.47 -5.39 8.14
N GLU A 67 20.15 -6.06 7.20
CA GLU A 67 19.90 -5.92 5.77
C GLU A 67 18.52 -6.47 5.40
N ASN A 68 18.17 -7.65 5.92
CA ASN A 68 16.85 -8.24 5.75
C ASN A 68 15.75 -7.32 6.29
N LEU A 69 15.91 -6.74 7.48
CA LEU A 69 14.94 -5.81 8.06
C LEU A 69 14.77 -4.54 7.20
N MET A 70 15.89 -3.98 6.70
CA MET A 70 15.84 -2.84 5.78
C MET A 70 15.17 -3.21 4.44
N GLY A 71 15.40 -4.43 3.95
CA GLY A 71 14.69 -4.98 2.79
C GLY A 71 13.18 -5.03 2.99
N VAL A 72 12.72 -5.46 4.17
CA VAL A 72 11.28 -5.47 4.52
C VAL A 72 10.70 -4.04 4.55
N TYR A 73 11.41 -3.06 5.09
CA TYR A 73 10.95 -1.67 5.06
C TYR A 73 10.97 -1.09 3.64
N GLY A 74 11.98 -1.44 2.85
CA GLY A 74 12.03 -1.12 1.41
C GLY A 74 10.82 -1.68 0.67
N TYR A 75 10.48 -2.96 0.91
CA TYR A 75 9.32 -3.59 0.32
C TYR A 75 7.99 -2.97 0.75
N ALA A 76 7.85 -2.59 2.02
CA ALA A 76 6.66 -1.89 2.50
C ALA A 76 6.41 -0.59 1.72
N LEU A 77 7.48 0.18 1.44
CA LEU A 77 7.37 1.38 0.62
C LEU A 77 7.15 1.07 -0.85
N GLN A 78 7.87 0.07 -1.38
CA GLN A 78 7.75 -0.40 -2.76
C GLN A 78 6.31 -0.80 -3.09
N ILE A 79 5.70 -1.73 -2.36
CA ILE A 79 4.34 -2.22 -2.62
C ILE A 79 3.30 -1.10 -2.50
N TYR A 80 3.49 -0.18 -1.55
CA TYR A 80 2.63 0.99 -1.43
C TYR A 80 2.76 1.92 -2.63
N CYS A 81 3.98 2.28 -3.04
CA CYS A 81 4.22 3.20 -4.14
C CYS A 81 3.83 2.59 -5.48
N ASP A 82 4.08 1.28 -5.68
CA ASP A 82 3.66 0.56 -6.88
C ASP A 82 2.13 0.61 -7.04
N PHE A 83 1.41 0.14 -6.04
CA PHE A 83 -0.04 0.00 -6.16
C PHE A 83 -0.78 1.32 -6.03
N SER A 84 -0.39 2.21 -5.11
CA SER A 84 -1.00 3.54 -5.04
C SER A 84 -0.68 4.37 -6.28
N GLY A 85 0.53 4.24 -6.83
CA GLY A 85 0.92 4.91 -8.06
C GLY A 85 0.08 4.46 -9.26
N TYR A 86 -0.10 3.15 -9.41
CA TYR A 86 -0.98 2.58 -10.43
C TYR A 86 -2.43 3.07 -10.27
N SER A 87 -2.96 3.03 -9.05
CA SER A 87 -4.32 3.50 -8.75
C SER A 87 -4.48 4.99 -9.05
N ASP A 88 -3.50 5.82 -8.68
CA ASP A 88 -3.54 7.26 -8.95
C ASP A 88 -3.55 7.56 -10.45
N MET A 89 -2.69 6.86 -11.24
CA MET A 89 -2.69 7.00 -12.70
C MET A 89 -4.04 6.59 -13.29
N ALA A 90 -4.61 5.47 -12.84
CA ALA A 90 -5.92 5.00 -13.32
C ALA A 90 -7.04 5.99 -12.99
N ILE A 91 -7.10 6.52 -11.76
CA ILE A 91 -8.07 7.54 -11.35
C ILE A 91 -7.84 8.84 -12.15
N GLY A 92 -6.58 9.22 -12.35
CA GLY A 92 -6.21 10.40 -13.14
C GLY A 92 -6.68 10.32 -14.58
N ILE A 93 -6.45 9.18 -15.25
CA ILE A 93 -6.94 8.92 -16.62
C ILE A 93 -8.47 8.95 -16.66
N ALA A 94 -9.13 8.31 -15.69
CA ALA A 94 -10.58 8.33 -15.61
C ALA A 94 -11.15 9.76 -15.50
N LEU A 95 -10.52 10.62 -14.68
CA LEU A 95 -10.89 12.04 -14.58
C LEU A 95 -10.74 12.80 -15.91
N LEU A 96 -9.69 12.50 -16.69
CA LEU A 96 -9.50 13.09 -18.04
C LEU A 96 -10.57 12.62 -19.04
N LEU A 97 -11.19 11.46 -18.79
CA LEU A 97 -12.30 10.92 -19.58
C LEU A 97 -13.68 11.34 -19.04
N GLY A 98 -13.74 12.10 -17.94
CA GLY A 98 -14.99 12.55 -17.33
C GLY A 98 -15.58 11.61 -16.29
N PHE A 99 -14.86 10.55 -15.89
CA PHE A 99 -15.30 9.58 -14.88
C PHE A 99 -14.69 9.87 -13.52
N HIS A 100 -15.43 9.56 -12.45
CA HIS A 100 -14.98 9.65 -11.07
C HIS A 100 -14.83 8.27 -10.46
N PHE A 101 -13.64 7.94 -9.99
CA PHE A 101 -13.38 6.75 -9.19
C PHE A 101 -12.97 7.11 -7.76
N ASN A 102 -13.31 6.22 -6.83
CA ASN A 102 -12.98 6.39 -5.42
C ASN A 102 -11.49 6.13 -5.17
N LEU A 103 -10.94 6.83 -4.17
CA LEU A 103 -9.58 6.58 -3.68
C LEU A 103 -9.44 5.13 -3.22
N ASN A 104 -8.32 4.51 -3.59
CA ASN A 104 -7.99 3.15 -3.19
C ASN A 104 -6.97 3.10 -2.04
N PHE A 105 -6.18 4.14 -1.87
CA PHE A 105 -5.19 4.30 -0.79
C PHE A 105 -5.32 5.66 -0.11
N ASN A 106 -5.22 5.68 1.21
CA ASN A 106 -5.25 6.91 2.02
C ASN A 106 -4.18 6.85 3.11
N SER A 107 -2.90 7.02 2.75
CA SER A 107 -1.75 6.99 3.66
C SER A 107 -1.83 5.85 4.69
N PRO A 108 -1.81 4.57 4.27
CA PRO A 108 -2.15 3.43 5.12
C PRO A 108 -1.19 3.24 6.30
N TYR A 109 0.09 3.59 6.19
CA TYR A 109 1.05 3.44 7.28
C TYR A 109 0.92 4.50 8.39
N LYS A 110 0.05 5.52 8.22
CA LYS A 110 -0.39 6.42 9.31
C LYS A 110 -1.41 5.76 10.26
N SER A 111 -1.78 4.50 10.05
CA SER A 111 -2.82 3.81 10.80
C SER A 111 -2.36 3.40 12.19
N ALA A 112 -3.09 3.77 13.22
CA ALA A 112 -2.81 3.42 14.61
C ALA A 112 -3.42 2.06 15.04
N SER A 113 -4.07 1.34 14.10
CA SER A 113 -4.59 -0.01 14.33
C SER A 113 -4.80 -0.76 13.01
N ILE A 114 -4.81 -2.09 13.08
CA ILE A 114 -5.06 -2.92 11.90
C ILE A 114 -6.44 -2.67 11.27
N THR A 115 -7.43 -2.30 12.06
CA THR A 115 -8.77 -1.92 11.53
C THR A 115 -8.69 -0.60 10.76
N GLU A 116 -7.89 0.37 11.20
CA GLU A 116 -7.64 1.62 10.48
C GLU A 116 -6.84 1.36 9.21
N PHE A 117 -5.83 0.46 9.26
CA PHE A 117 -5.04 0.06 8.09
C PHE A 117 -5.92 -0.43 6.95
N TRP A 118 -6.83 -1.38 7.17
CA TRP A 118 -7.73 -1.91 6.16
C TRP A 118 -8.81 -0.93 5.66
N ARG A 119 -8.98 0.20 6.32
CA ARG A 119 -9.80 1.32 5.82
C ARG A 119 -9.03 2.28 4.93
N ARG A 120 -7.70 2.16 4.89
CA ARG A 120 -6.78 3.03 4.17
C ARG A 120 -5.99 2.31 3.09
N TRP A 121 -5.87 0.99 3.18
CA TRP A 121 -5.21 0.10 2.23
C TRP A 121 -6.25 -0.59 1.36
N HIS A 122 -6.07 -0.51 0.01
CA HIS A 122 -6.89 -1.19 -0.99
C HIS A 122 -8.39 -1.13 -0.65
N ILE A 123 -8.91 0.11 -0.55
CA ILE A 123 -10.24 0.42 0.00
C ILE A 123 -11.35 -0.29 -0.80
N SER A 124 -11.21 -0.39 -2.11
CA SER A 124 -12.15 -1.08 -2.99
C SER A 124 -12.25 -2.56 -2.63
N LEU A 125 -11.12 -3.30 -2.55
CA LEU A 125 -11.09 -4.70 -2.14
C LEU A 125 -11.60 -4.88 -0.71
N SER A 126 -11.13 -4.06 0.23
CA SER A 126 -11.55 -4.11 1.64
C SER A 126 -13.07 -3.95 1.78
N SER A 127 -13.67 -3.06 1.00
CA SER A 127 -15.11 -2.85 1.00
C SER A 127 -15.84 -3.99 0.30
N TRP A 128 -15.28 -4.56 -0.77
CA TRP A 128 -15.83 -5.74 -1.45
C TRP A 128 -15.86 -6.96 -0.51
N LEU A 129 -14.73 -7.28 0.13
CA LEU A 129 -14.62 -8.37 1.11
C LEU A 129 -15.62 -8.19 2.26
N ARG A 130 -15.81 -6.96 2.74
CA ARG A 130 -16.81 -6.65 3.75
C ARG A 130 -18.22 -6.92 3.26
N ASP A 131 -18.59 -6.40 2.10
CA ASP A 131 -19.97 -6.37 1.63
C ASP A 131 -20.42 -7.75 1.10
N TYR A 132 -19.55 -8.42 0.35
CA TYR A 132 -19.91 -9.70 -0.30
C TYR A 132 -19.52 -10.93 0.52
N LEU A 133 -18.53 -10.85 1.39
CA LEU A 133 -18.06 -12.00 2.14
C LEU A 133 -18.39 -11.89 3.64
N TYR A 134 -17.90 -10.85 4.31
CA TYR A 134 -18.10 -10.71 5.75
C TYR A 134 -19.59 -10.59 6.14
N ILE A 135 -20.36 -9.77 5.42
CA ILE A 135 -21.80 -9.59 5.68
C ILE A 135 -22.58 -10.87 5.37
N SER A 136 -22.25 -11.58 4.28
CA SER A 136 -22.87 -12.84 3.90
C SER A 136 -22.64 -13.98 4.91
N LEU A 137 -21.47 -13.99 5.59
CA LEU A 137 -21.20 -14.91 6.70
C LEU A 137 -21.98 -14.57 7.98
N GLY A 138 -22.78 -13.49 7.97
CA GLY A 138 -23.56 -13.00 9.09
C GLY A 138 -23.00 -11.76 9.78
N GLY A 139 -21.80 -11.30 9.38
CA GLY A 139 -21.17 -10.08 9.89
C GLY A 139 -21.04 -10.09 11.42
N ASN A 140 -21.58 -9.04 12.06
CA ASN A 140 -21.62 -8.87 13.51
C ASN A 140 -23.00 -9.22 14.16
N ARG A 141 -23.93 -9.79 13.37
CA ARG A 141 -25.32 -10.00 13.81
C ARG A 141 -25.49 -11.24 14.68
N LYS A 142 -24.57 -12.22 14.61
CA LYS A 142 -24.67 -13.52 15.28
C LYS A 142 -23.78 -13.64 16.53
N GLY A 143 -23.60 -12.52 17.26
CA GLY A 143 -22.80 -12.49 18.48
C GLY A 143 -21.30 -12.25 18.24
N LYS A 144 -20.54 -11.95 19.33
CA LYS A 144 -19.14 -11.53 19.27
C LYS A 144 -18.20 -12.63 18.77
N PHE A 145 -18.37 -13.87 19.26
CA PHE A 145 -17.53 -15.00 18.82
C PHE A 145 -17.64 -15.22 17.31
N ARG A 146 -18.87 -15.25 16.79
CA ARG A 146 -19.10 -15.40 15.35
C ARG A 146 -18.54 -14.23 14.55
N GLN A 147 -18.60 -13.01 15.10
CA GLN A 147 -17.98 -11.84 14.48
C GLN A 147 -16.47 -12.02 14.31
N TYR A 148 -15.77 -12.50 15.35
CA TYR A 148 -14.32 -12.72 15.27
C TYR A 148 -13.97 -13.82 14.27
N LEU A 149 -14.71 -14.91 14.27
CA LEU A 149 -14.52 -15.99 13.30
C LEU A 149 -14.78 -15.51 11.86
N ASN A 150 -15.81 -14.71 11.62
CA ASN A 150 -16.11 -14.15 10.30
C ASN A 150 -14.99 -13.23 9.80
N LEU A 151 -14.34 -12.46 10.68
CA LEU A 151 -13.18 -11.65 10.30
C LEU A 151 -12.00 -12.53 9.86
N ILE A 152 -11.71 -13.58 10.62
CA ILE A 152 -10.62 -14.51 10.30
C ILE A 152 -10.91 -15.22 8.97
N ILE A 153 -12.12 -15.77 8.78
CA ILE A 153 -12.50 -16.45 7.53
C ILE A 153 -12.43 -15.48 6.34
N THR A 154 -12.91 -14.25 6.50
CA THR A 154 -12.89 -13.25 5.43
C THR A 154 -11.46 -12.94 4.97
N MET A 155 -10.55 -12.75 5.90
CA MET A 155 -9.16 -12.44 5.60
C MET A 155 -8.39 -13.67 5.09
N PHE A 156 -8.67 -14.86 5.64
CA PHE A 156 -8.13 -16.13 5.15
C PHE A 156 -8.50 -16.34 3.67
N LEU A 157 -9.77 -16.19 3.31
CA LEU A 157 -10.23 -16.29 1.94
C LEU A 157 -9.67 -15.18 1.04
N GLY A 158 -9.50 -13.97 1.59
CA GLY A 158 -8.78 -12.88 0.92
C GLY A 158 -7.32 -13.24 0.64
N GLY A 159 -6.65 -13.96 1.53
CA GLY A 159 -5.30 -14.49 1.31
C GLY A 159 -5.27 -15.53 0.18
N LEU A 160 -6.16 -16.52 0.22
CA LEU A 160 -6.28 -17.53 -0.85
C LEU A 160 -6.60 -16.93 -2.22
N TRP A 161 -7.31 -15.82 -2.24
CA TRP A 161 -7.59 -15.12 -3.49
C TRP A 161 -6.32 -14.56 -4.16
N HIS A 162 -5.28 -14.20 -3.38
CA HIS A 162 -3.98 -13.77 -3.91
C HIS A 162 -3.17 -14.91 -4.53
N GLY A 163 -3.42 -16.16 -4.13
CA GLY A 163 -2.73 -17.32 -4.69
C GLY A 163 -2.81 -18.55 -3.79
N ALA A 164 -2.62 -19.73 -4.38
CA ALA A 164 -2.65 -21.02 -3.68
C ALA A 164 -1.29 -21.32 -3.03
N SER A 165 -0.80 -20.43 -2.17
CA SER A 165 0.45 -20.60 -1.42
C SER A 165 0.20 -20.50 0.08
N TRP A 166 0.96 -21.26 0.88
CA TRP A 166 0.95 -21.16 2.34
C TRP A 166 1.29 -19.76 2.85
N ASN A 167 2.12 -19.02 2.13
CA ASN A 167 2.46 -17.65 2.45
C ASN A 167 1.24 -16.73 2.42
N PHE A 168 0.39 -16.83 1.40
CA PHE A 168 -0.85 -16.05 1.33
C PHE A 168 -1.89 -16.49 2.36
N VAL A 169 -1.96 -17.80 2.66
CA VAL A 169 -2.81 -18.33 3.74
C VAL A 169 -2.42 -17.72 5.08
N LEU A 170 -1.11 -17.71 5.39
CA LEU A 170 -0.60 -17.13 6.64
C LEU A 170 -0.80 -15.61 6.68
N TRP A 171 -0.49 -14.91 5.60
CA TRP A 171 -0.72 -13.47 5.48
C TRP A 171 -2.18 -13.10 5.79
N GLY A 172 -3.13 -13.76 5.13
CA GLY A 172 -4.57 -13.53 5.37
C GLY A 172 -4.98 -13.90 6.79
N THR A 173 -4.52 -15.04 7.30
CA THR A 173 -4.83 -15.49 8.67
C THR A 173 -4.30 -14.53 9.72
N PHE A 174 -3.05 -14.06 9.61
CA PHE A 174 -2.48 -13.08 10.55
C PHE A 174 -3.29 -11.79 10.57
N HIS A 175 -3.66 -11.26 9.42
CA HIS A 175 -4.52 -10.08 9.33
C HIS A 175 -5.91 -10.33 9.94
N GLY A 176 -6.51 -11.48 9.70
CA GLY A 176 -7.80 -11.86 10.26
C GLY A 176 -7.77 -11.97 11.79
N VAL A 177 -6.74 -12.63 12.33
CA VAL A 177 -6.50 -12.75 13.78
C VAL A 177 -6.27 -11.38 14.40
N ALA A 178 -5.42 -10.55 13.80
CA ALA A 178 -5.15 -9.19 14.29
C ALA A 178 -6.40 -8.32 14.32
N LEU A 179 -7.27 -8.42 13.31
CA LEU A 179 -8.58 -7.74 13.28
C LEU A 179 -9.50 -8.22 14.39
N ALA A 180 -9.57 -9.54 14.63
CA ALA A 180 -10.37 -10.13 15.70
C ALA A 180 -9.85 -9.68 17.08
N LEU A 181 -8.54 -9.74 17.32
CA LEU A 181 -7.90 -9.28 18.56
C LEU A 181 -8.13 -7.78 18.80
N HIS A 182 -7.98 -6.95 17.77
CA HIS A 182 -8.29 -5.54 17.89
C HIS A 182 -9.75 -5.27 18.23
N LYS A 183 -10.68 -6.02 17.64
CA LYS A 183 -12.12 -5.94 17.99
C LYS A 183 -12.40 -6.39 19.41
N MET A 184 -11.76 -7.46 19.86
CA MET A 184 -11.84 -7.94 21.23
C MET A 184 -11.33 -6.89 22.22
N TRP A 185 -10.15 -6.29 21.94
CA TRP A 185 -9.59 -5.21 22.74
C TRP A 185 -10.52 -4.00 22.84
N MET A 186 -11.11 -3.55 21.73
CA MET A 186 -12.10 -2.46 21.75
C MET A 186 -13.32 -2.78 22.61
N THR A 187 -13.76 -4.05 22.61
CA THR A 187 -14.88 -4.50 23.43
C THR A 187 -14.55 -4.49 24.91
N ILE A 188 -13.35 -4.98 25.30
CA ILE A 188 -12.88 -5.04 26.69
C ILE A 188 -12.66 -3.63 27.25
N THR A 189 -12.10 -2.73 26.44
CA THR A 189 -11.79 -1.35 26.86
C THR A 189 -12.97 -0.40 26.74
N GLY A 190 -14.13 -0.84 26.26
CA GLY A 190 -15.31 0.01 26.08
C GLY A 190 -15.16 1.11 25.02
N ARG A 191 -14.14 1.06 24.16
CA ARG A 191 -13.91 2.08 23.14
C ARG A 191 -14.97 2.06 22.05
N LYS A 192 -15.41 3.24 21.65
CA LYS A 192 -16.41 3.40 20.58
C LYS A 192 -15.82 3.14 19.19
N LYS A 193 -16.66 2.64 18.28
CA LYS A 193 -16.28 2.44 16.89
C LYS A 193 -15.92 3.79 16.23
N GLY A 194 -14.69 3.91 15.70
CA GLY A 194 -14.23 5.14 15.05
C GLY A 194 -13.50 6.12 15.97
N GLU A 195 -13.44 5.84 17.27
CA GLU A 195 -12.66 6.65 18.20
C GLU A 195 -11.18 6.62 17.81
N GLN A 196 -10.63 7.81 17.54
CA GLN A 196 -9.22 7.96 17.19
C GLN A 196 -8.38 8.06 18.47
N SER A 197 -7.24 7.38 18.48
CA SER A 197 -6.24 7.58 19.51
C SER A 197 -5.47 8.88 19.25
N HIS A 198 -5.09 9.59 20.32
CA HIS A 198 -4.36 10.86 20.26
C HIS A 198 -3.03 10.76 21.04
N GLY A 199 -2.12 11.69 20.76
CA GLY A 199 -0.83 11.77 21.43
C GLY A 199 0.01 10.49 21.33
N TRP A 200 0.74 10.14 22.38
CA TRP A 200 1.64 8.98 22.42
C TRP A 200 0.98 7.65 22.11
N ARG A 201 -0.29 7.48 22.49
CA ARG A 201 -1.06 6.26 22.17
C ARG A 201 -1.23 6.08 20.67
N ARG A 202 -1.39 7.19 19.91
CA ARG A 202 -1.44 7.14 18.46
C ARG A 202 -0.10 6.75 17.87
N VAL A 203 0.99 7.40 18.32
CA VAL A 203 2.35 7.10 17.85
C VAL A 203 2.67 5.62 18.07
N PHE A 204 2.45 5.12 19.29
CA PHE A 204 2.69 3.71 19.63
C PHE A 204 1.82 2.77 18.78
N GLY A 205 0.55 3.11 18.58
CA GLY A 205 -0.36 2.35 17.70
C GLY A 205 0.13 2.30 16.25
N VAL A 206 0.63 3.43 15.72
CA VAL A 206 1.19 3.50 14.34
C VAL A 206 2.44 2.62 14.25
N VAL A 207 3.36 2.72 15.19
CA VAL A 207 4.59 1.91 15.23
C VAL A 207 4.26 0.42 15.24
N ILE A 208 3.39 -0.03 16.15
CA ILE A 208 3.01 -1.46 16.25
C ILE A 208 2.31 -1.91 14.97
N THR A 209 1.35 -1.13 14.47
CA THR A 209 0.59 -1.50 13.27
C THR A 209 1.50 -1.59 12.05
N PHE A 210 2.41 -0.64 11.88
CA PHE A 210 3.39 -0.64 10.79
C PHE A 210 4.28 -1.89 10.83
N HIS A 211 4.88 -2.21 11.99
CA HIS A 211 5.75 -3.38 12.10
C HIS A 211 4.99 -4.70 11.96
N PHE A 212 3.76 -4.78 12.46
CA PHE A 212 2.90 -5.93 12.21
C PHE A 212 2.61 -6.12 10.71
N VAL A 213 2.29 -5.04 10.00
CA VAL A 213 2.07 -5.08 8.56
C VAL A 213 3.37 -5.44 7.81
N CYS A 214 4.52 -4.90 8.22
CA CYS A 214 5.83 -5.28 7.66
C CYS A 214 6.12 -6.77 7.87
N PHE A 215 5.82 -7.32 9.05
CA PHE A 215 5.91 -8.75 9.31
C PHE A 215 5.03 -9.55 8.34
N CYS A 216 3.79 -9.13 8.12
CA CYS A 216 2.89 -9.78 7.17
C CYS A 216 3.39 -9.67 5.71
N TRP A 217 4.07 -8.56 5.35
CA TRP A 217 4.64 -8.37 4.02
C TRP A 217 5.76 -9.37 3.70
N ILE A 218 6.47 -9.91 4.68
CA ILE A 218 7.47 -10.97 4.48
C ILE A 218 6.82 -12.19 3.80
N PHE A 219 5.66 -12.61 4.30
CA PHE A 219 4.92 -13.72 3.71
C PHE A 219 4.27 -13.34 2.36
N PHE A 220 3.85 -12.11 2.20
CA PHE A 220 3.21 -11.69 0.96
C PHE A 220 4.19 -11.64 -0.23
N ARG A 221 5.44 -11.22 -0.01
CA ARG A 221 6.44 -11.05 -1.08
C ARG A 221 7.14 -12.35 -1.46
N ASN A 222 7.40 -13.22 -0.51
CA ASN A 222 8.12 -14.46 -0.78
C ASN A 222 7.21 -15.48 -1.47
N ALA A 223 7.69 -16.03 -2.57
CA ALA A 223 7.00 -17.10 -3.27
C ALA A 223 7.03 -18.42 -2.48
N ASP A 224 8.16 -18.69 -1.80
CA ASP A 224 8.38 -19.89 -0.99
C ASP A 224 8.30 -19.61 0.51
N PHE A 225 7.68 -20.53 1.25
CA PHE A 225 7.55 -20.44 2.70
C PHE A 225 8.91 -20.50 3.40
N GLN A 226 9.85 -21.31 2.89
CA GLN A 226 11.18 -21.43 3.48
C GLN A 226 11.94 -20.10 3.44
N ASN A 227 11.88 -19.37 2.33
CA ASN A 227 12.49 -18.03 2.24
C ASN A 227 11.91 -17.05 3.27
N SER A 228 10.60 -17.14 3.57
CA SER A 228 10.01 -16.33 4.64
C SER A 228 10.56 -16.68 6.02
N MET A 229 10.74 -17.96 6.29
CA MET A 229 11.33 -18.42 7.56
C MET A 229 12.81 -18.08 7.67
N ASP A 230 13.57 -18.21 6.57
CA ASP A 230 14.98 -17.84 6.51
C ASP A 230 15.17 -16.34 6.77
N MET A 231 14.36 -15.50 6.14
CA MET A 231 14.38 -14.05 6.39
C MET A 231 14.09 -13.72 7.86
N LEU A 232 13.08 -14.32 8.46
CA LEU A 232 12.79 -14.17 9.88
C LEU A 232 13.94 -14.69 10.75
N GLY A 233 14.50 -15.85 10.41
CA GLY A 233 15.68 -16.41 11.06
C GLY A 233 16.84 -15.41 11.06
N GLN A 234 17.18 -14.84 9.90
CA GLN A 234 18.24 -13.82 9.79
C GLN A 234 17.95 -12.60 10.66
N ILE A 235 16.74 -12.07 10.64
CA ILE A 235 16.35 -10.88 11.43
C ILE A 235 16.53 -11.15 12.94
N PHE A 236 16.15 -12.33 13.44
CA PHE A 236 16.14 -12.60 14.87
C PHE A 236 17.44 -13.24 15.39
N THR A 237 18.20 -13.98 14.58
CA THR A 237 19.37 -14.74 15.05
C THR A 237 20.70 -14.18 14.59
N THR A 238 20.76 -13.50 13.44
CA THR A 238 22.00 -12.97 12.85
C THR A 238 21.94 -11.46 12.64
N PHE A 239 21.25 -10.75 13.51
CA PHE A 239 21.15 -9.31 13.48
C PHE A 239 22.52 -8.67 13.78
N ARG A 240 23.11 -7.98 12.78
CA ARG A 240 24.44 -7.37 12.86
C ARG A 240 24.35 -5.86 12.63
N PRO A 241 23.95 -5.06 13.63
CA PRO A 241 23.73 -3.62 13.46
C PRO A 241 24.98 -2.83 13.08
N GLN A 242 26.18 -3.37 13.36
CA GLN A 242 27.46 -2.79 12.97
C GLN A 242 27.64 -2.70 11.45
N LEU A 243 26.89 -3.46 10.64
CA LEU A 243 26.93 -3.40 9.19
C LEU A 243 26.08 -2.25 8.61
N PHE A 244 25.25 -1.61 9.42
CA PHE A 244 24.34 -0.55 8.95
C PHE A 244 25.05 0.64 8.30
N PRO A 245 26.18 1.16 8.80
CA PRO A 245 26.91 2.25 8.12
C PRO A 245 27.39 1.86 6.72
N GLN A 246 27.94 0.66 6.55
CA GLN A 246 28.40 0.14 5.25
C GLN A 246 27.22 -0.08 4.30
N LEU A 247 26.09 -0.59 4.80
CA LEU A 247 24.87 -0.73 4.05
C LEU A 247 24.35 0.63 3.55
N LEU A 248 24.35 1.63 4.42
CA LEU A 248 23.93 2.98 4.10
C LEU A 248 24.84 3.62 3.03
N GLU A 249 26.15 3.44 3.13
CA GLU A 249 27.11 3.93 2.15
C GLU A 249 26.93 3.24 0.79
N GLY A 250 26.82 1.91 0.77
CA GLY A 250 26.69 1.13 -0.46
C GLY A 250 25.37 1.37 -1.20
N TYR A 251 24.28 1.66 -0.46
CA TYR A 251 22.93 1.83 -0.99
C TYR A 251 22.35 3.23 -0.73
N TRP A 252 23.21 4.28 -0.61
CA TRP A 252 22.76 5.60 -0.19
C TRP A 252 21.61 6.18 -1.02
N LYS A 253 21.56 5.94 -2.33
CA LYS A 253 20.48 6.38 -3.22
C LYS A 253 19.14 5.72 -2.86
N VAL A 254 19.18 4.42 -2.57
CA VAL A 254 18.00 3.66 -2.14
C VAL A 254 17.49 4.21 -0.81
N PHE A 255 18.38 4.39 0.18
CA PHE A 255 18.01 4.90 1.50
C PHE A 255 17.52 6.36 1.43
N ALA A 256 18.11 7.18 0.56
CA ALA A 256 17.62 8.55 0.32
C ALA A 256 16.19 8.53 -0.26
N LEU A 257 15.90 7.65 -1.23
CA LEU A 257 14.55 7.49 -1.78
C LEU A 257 13.58 6.87 -0.77
N MET A 258 14.02 5.91 0.04
CA MET A 258 13.19 5.36 1.12
C MET A 258 12.82 6.45 2.13
N LEU A 259 13.79 7.21 2.60
CA LEU A 259 13.57 8.33 3.51
C LEU A 259 12.59 9.35 2.91
N PHE A 260 12.84 9.75 1.67
CA PHE A 260 11.98 10.69 0.96
C PHE A 260 10.55 10.16 0.80
N GLY A 261 10.39 8.90 0.38
CA GLY A 261 9.08 8.27 0.23
C GLY A 261 8.31 8.16 1.56
N PHE A 262 8.97 7.80 2.65
CA PHE A 262 8.35 7.80 3.97
C PHE A 262 8.02 9.21 4.47
N LEU A 263 8.89 10.20 4.26
CA LEU A 263 8.59 11.60 4.59
C LEU A 263 7.35 12.09 3.86
N LEU A 264 7.23 11.83 2.56
CA LEU A 264 6.02 12.15 1.79
C LEU A 264 4.79 11.41 2.31
N HIS A 265 4.93 10.11 2.64
CA HIS A 265 3.82 9.31 3.16
C HIS A 265 3.28 9.83 4.49
N PHE A 266 4.18 10.29 5.38
CA PHE A 266 3.81 10.85 6.70
C PHE A 266 3.54 12.36 6.67
N ALA A 267 3.77 13.03 5.53
CA ALA A 267 3.47 14.45 5.37
C ALA A 267 1.98 14.77 5.62
N PRO A 268 1.65 15.96 6.10
CA PRO A 268 0.26 16.40 6.23
C PRO A 268 -0.48 16.36 4.89
N ASP A 269 -1.74 15.95 4.89
CA ASP A 269 -2.58 15.89 3.68
C ASP A 269 -2.75 17.30 3.04
N SER A 270 -2.54 18.37 3.83
CA SER A 270 -2.52 19.75 3.34
C SER A 270 -1.44 20.02 2.29
N TRP A 271 -0.30 19.31 2.34
CA TRP A 271 0.79 19.45 1.37
C TRP A 271 0.41 18.87 0.02
N GLU A 272 -0.14 17.67 0.01
CA GLU A 272 -0.65 17.03 -1.20
C GLU A 272 -1.77 17.88 -1.84
N ASN A 273 -2.70 18.35 -1.02
CA ASN A 273 -3.77 19.24 -1.47
C ASN A 273 -3.26 20.59 -2.02
N ALA A 274 -2.17 21.13 -1.44
CA ALA A 274 -1.56 22.36 -1.94
C ALA A 274 -0.86 22.12 -3.29
N ALA A 275 -0.12 21.01 -3.44
CA ALA A 275 0.51 20.61 -4.69
C ALA A 275 -0.54 20.38 -5.79
N CYS A 276 -1.62 19.66 -5.48
CA CYS A 276 -2.73 19.44 -6.40
C CYS A 276 -3.35 20.78 -6.88
N ARG A 277 -3.67 21.69 -5.94
CA ARG A 277 -4.17 23.03 -6.29
C ARG A 277 -3.17 23.83 -7.15
N GLY A 278 -1.87 23.67 -6.88
CA GLY A 278 -0.81 24.26 -7.71
C GLY A 278 -0.91 23.79 -9.16
N VAL A 279 -0.98 22.47 -9.38
CA VAL A 279 -1.10 21.90 -10.73
C VAL A 279 -2.42 22.30 -11.41
N ILE A 280 -3.54 22.33 -10.69
CA ILE A 280 -4.82 22.78 -11.24
C ILE A 280 -4.72 24.22 -11.81
N ARG A 281 -4.01 25.12 -11.11
CA ARG A 281 -3.82 26.52 -11.52
C ARG A 281 -2.82 26.73 -12.66
N LEU A 282 -1.94 25.75 -12.95
CA LEU A 282 -1.01 25.87 -14.06
C LEU A 282 -1.75 26.04 -15.40
N PRO A 283 -1.26 26.87 -16.33
CA PRO A 283 -1.76 26.88 -17.70
C PRO A 283 -1.45 25.53 -18.38
N PHE A 284 -2.11 25.26 -19.51
CA PHE A 284 -1.92 24.03 -20.27
C PHE A 284 -0.45 23.72 -20.56
N VAL A 285 0.30 24.73 -21.01
CA VAL A 285 1.75 24.60 -21.29
C VAL A 285 2.53 24.19 -20.04
N GLY A 286 2.21 24.77 -18.87
CA GLY A 286 2.86 24.41 -17.61
C GLY A 286 2.61 22.95 -17.20
N LYS A 287 1.38 22.44 -17.42
CA LYS A 287 1.05 21.02 -17.20
C LYS A 287 1.80 20.11 -18.17
N ALA A 288 1.93 20.50 -19.44
CA ALA A 288 2.68 19.77 -20.45
C ALA A 288 4.17 19.69 -20.09
N VAL A 289 4.78 20.82 -19.70
CA VAL A 289 6.17 20.87 -19.24
C VAL A 289 6.39 19.97 -18.03
N LEU A 290 5.51 20.01 -17.04
CA LEU A 290 5.58 19.13 -15.86
C LEU A 290 5.57 17.65 -16.25
N MET A 291 4.69 17.25 -17.16
CA MET A 291 4.61 15.87 -17.65
C MET A 291 5.88 15.46 -18.41
N ILE A 292 6.37 16.30 -19.31
CA ILE A 292 7.60 16.05 -20.09
C ILE A 292 8.81 15.93 -19.14
N ALA A 293 8.93 16.83 -18.17
CA ALA A 293 10.02 16.80 -17.19
C ALA A 293 10.00 15.49 -16.37
N LEU A 294 8.81 15.03 -15.95
CA LEU A 294 8.70 13.75 -15.26
C LEU A 294 9.06 12.57 -16.16
N ILE A 295 8.56 12.52 -17.39
CA ILE A 295 8.88 11.45 -18.35
C ILE A 295 10.40 11.42 -18.59
N TYR A 296 11.04 12.58 -18.77
CA TYR A 296 12.49 12.67 -18.90
C TYR A 296 13.20 12.11 -17.67
N LEU A 297 12.76 12.49 -16.46
CA LEU A 297 13.32 11.97 -15.21
C LEU A 297 13.19 10.45 -15.11
N VAL A 298 12.03 9.90 -15.46
CA VAL A 298 11.79 8.44 -15.49
C VAL A 298 12.75 7.75 -16.46
N ILE A 299 12.95 8.31 -17.65
CA ILE A 299 13.89 7.75 -18.64
C ILE A 299 15.33 7.76 -18.10
N GLN A 300 15.75 8.82 -17.39
CA GLN A 300 17.08 8.90 -16.80
C GLN A 300 17.30 7.93 -15.63
N MET A 301 16.26 7.64 -14.87
CA MET A 301 16.33 6.75 -13.70
C MET A 301 16.05 5.28 -14.04
N LYS A 302 15.59 5.01 -15.27
CA LYS A 302 15.24 3.65 -15.69
C LYS A 302 16.49 2.78 -15.69
N SER A 303 16.50 1.74 -14.86
CA SER A 303 17.35 0.57 -15.05
C SER A 303 16.86 -0.23 -16.26
N SER A 304 17.69 -1.11 -16.82
CA SER A 304 17.47 -1.78 -18.11
C SER A 304 16.16 -2.56 -18.24
N GLU A 305 15.44 -2.83 -17.14
CA GLU A 305 14.22 -3.60 -17.12
C GLU A 305 13.03 -2.82 -16.55
N ILE A 306 11.85 -2.94 -17.22
CA ILE A 306 10.59 -2.40 -16.71
C ILE A 306 10.01 -3.45 -15.77
N GLN A 307 9.82 -3.10 -14.50
CA GLN A 307 9.15 -3.98 -13.56
C GLN A 307 7.64 -4.01 -13.86
N PRO A 308 7.04 -5.20 -14.06
CA PRO A 308 5.60 -5.32 -14.18
C PRO A 308 4.93 -4.85 -12.89
N PHE A 309 3.66 -4.46 -12.99
CA PHE A 309 2.85 -4.14 -11.82
C PHE A 309 2.81 -5.34 -10.86
N ILE A 310 2.99 -5.10 -9.57
CA ILE A 310 3.20 -6.15 -8.57
C ILE A 310 2.10 -7.22 -8.55
N TYR A 311 0.86 -6.88 -8.86
CA TYR A 311 -0.25 -7.84 -8.95
C TYR A 311 -0.26 -8.71 -10.22
N PHE A 312 0.62 -8.44 -11.18
CA PHE A 312 0.83 -9.35 -12.33
C PHE A 312 1.95 -10.38 -12.07
N GLN A 313 2.56 -10.32 -10.90
CA GLN A 313 3.63 -11.25 -10.49
C GLN A 313 3.09 -12.44 -9.68
N PHE A 314 1.82 -12.43 -9.32
CA PHE A 314 1.14 -13.47 -8.55
C PHE A 314 0.13 -14.26 -9.37
#